data_8c4799a6a21179510b0751b8b70680de
#
_entry.id   8c4799a6a21179510b0751b8b70680de
#
_cell.length_a   1.000
_cell.length_b   1.000
_cell.length_c   1.000
_cell.angle_alpha   90.00
_cell.angle_beta   90.00
_cell.angle_gamma   90.00
#
_symmetry.space_group_name_H-M   'P 1'
#
loop_
_entity.id
_entity.type
_entity.pdbx_description
1 polymer ?
#
loop_
_entity_poly.entity_id
_entity_poly.type
_entity_poly.pdbx_seq_one_letter_code
_entity_poly.pdbx_strand_id
1 'polypeptide(L)'
;GSSSVPMDEVETINKFGGDLKAAIGIPEEQLRKASKSAVCKINIDSDSRLAMTAAIRQHLAENPSHFDPRQYLKPARENMKKMYVHKIVNVLGSDGKLAE
;
A
#
# COMPACT_ATOMS: atom_id res chain seq x y z
N GLY A 1 -6.21 -6.32 -16.01
CA GLY A 1 -5.72 -5.66 -14.81
C GLY A 1 -4.44 -6.27 -14.29
N SER A 2 -3.68 -5.46 -13.60
CA SER A 2 -2.40 -5.86 -13.00
C SER A 2 -2.33 -5.36 -11.57
N SER A 3 -1.53 -6.04 -10.74
CA SER A 3 -1.34 -5.62 -9.36
C SER A 3 0.12 -5.78 -8.94
N SER A 4 0.54 -4.97 -7.98
CA SER A 4 1.84 -5.09 -7.32
C SER A 4 1.63 -5.56 -5.88
N VAL A 5 2.72 -6.03 -5.27
CA VAL A 5 2.73 -6.36 -3.84
C VAL A 5 3.83 -5.54 -3.19
N PRO A 6 3.50 -4.64 -2.25
CA PRO A 6 4.51 -3.83 -1.56
C PRO A 6 5.24 -4.68 -0.53
N MET A 7 6.46 -5.10 -0.86
CA MET A 7 7.25 -6.00 -0.03
C MET A 7 7.63 -5.39 1.31
N ASP A 8 7.82 -4.08 1.37
CA ASP A 8 8.11 -3.36 2.61
C ASP A 8 6.96 -3.49 3.62
N GLU A 9 5.71 -3.44 3.14
CA GLU A 9 4.53 -3.63 3.98
C GLU A 9 4.43 -5.08 4.46
N VAL A 10 4.73 -6.05 3.60
CA VAL A 10 4.78 -7.47 3.97
C VAL A 10 5.82 -7.70 5.06
N GLU A 11 7.00 -7.12 4.91
CA GLU A 11 8.07 -7.23 5.91
C GLU A 11 7.63 -6.61 7.25
N THR A 12 6.97 -5.47 7.23
CA THR A 12 6.45 -4.82 8.44
C THR A 12 5.43 -5.72 9.14
N ILE A 13 4.49 -6.28 8.39
CA ILE A 13 3.48 -7.17 8.95
C ILE A 13 4.14 -8.38 9.62
N ASN A 14 5.10 -9.00 8.97
CA ASN A 14 5.78 -10.17 9.50
C ASN A 14 6.63 -9.83 10.72
N LYS A 15 7.27 -8.66 10.72
CA LYS A 15 8.05 -8.18 11.85
C LYS A 15 7.19 -8.03 13.11
N PHE A 16 5.95 -7.60 12.95
CA PHE A 16 5.05 -7.34 14.08
C PHE A 16 4.00 -8.44 14.27
N GLY A 17 4.40 -9.67 14.06
CA GLY A 17 3.62 -10.84 14.45
C GLY A 17 2.79 -11.48 13.34
N GLY A 18 2.86 -10.97 12.13
CA GLY A 18 2.21 -11.58 10.99
C GLY A 18 2.98 -12.78 10.44
N ASP A 19 2.34 -13.51 9.56
CA ASP A 19 2.93 -14.68 8.90
C ASP A 19 2.47 -14.72 7.44
N LEU A 20 2.81 -13.69 6.70
CA LEU A 20 2.51 -13.64 5.28
C LEU A 20 3.63 -14.31 4.51
N LYS A 21 3.27 -15.24 3.62
CA LYS A 21 4.21 -15.88 2.73
C LYS A 21 4.66 -14.90 1.67
N ALA A 22 5.89 -15.07 1.18
CA ALA A 22 6.39 -14.22 0.11
C ALA A 22 5.44 -14.29 -1.09
N ALA A 23 4.96 -13.13 -1.49
CA ALA A 23 4.13 -12.99 -2.68
C ALA A 23 4.93 -12.22 -3.73
N ILE A 24 4.78 -12.61 -4.98
CA ILE A 24 5.45 -11.93 -6.08
C ILE A 24 4.40 -11.14 -6.84
N GLY A 25 4.53 -9.82 -6.82
CA GLY A 25 3.70 -8.94 -7.62
C GLY A 25 4.49 -8.40 -8.82
N ILE A 26 3.82 -7.62 -9.64
CA ILE A 26 4.47 -6.95 -10.76
C ILE A 26 5.23 -5.73 -10.23
N PRO A 27 6.53 -5.58 -10.55
CA PRO A 27 7.29 -4.41 -10.14
C PRO A 27 6.65 -3.11 -10.59
N GLU A 28 6.70 -2.07 -9.76
CA GLU A 28 6.07 -0.79 -10.07
C GLU A 28 6.59 -0.15 -11.35
N GLU A 29 7.86 -0.35 -11.67
CA GLU A 29 8.44 0.14 -12.91
C GLU A 29 7.75 -0.44 -14.14
N GLN A 30 7.42 -1.73 -14.10
CA GLN A 30 6.70 -2.39 -15.18
C GLN A 30 5.25 -1.91 -15.25
N LEU A 31 4.61 -1.67 -14.11
CA LEU A 31 3.26 -1.11 -14.08
C LEU A 31 3.23 0.30 -14.67
N ARG A 32 4.24 1.11 -14.37
CA ARG A 32 4.36 2.45 -14.92
C ARG A 32 4.50 2.42 -16.44
N LYS A 33 5.34 1.52 -16.96
CA LYS A 33 5.48 1.31 -18.40
C LYS A 33 4.18 0.82 -19.03
N ALA A 34 3.51 -0.14 -18.38
CA ALA A 34 2.24 -0.68 -18.85
C ALA A 34 1.15 0.39 -18.92
N SER A 35 1.11 1.30 -17.94
CA SER A 35 0.12 2.37 -17.92
C SER A 35 0.30 3.37 -19.06
N LYS A 36 1.50 3.47 -19.63
CA LYS A 36 1.78 4.29 -20.79
C LYS A 36 1.47 3.59 -22.13
N SER A 37 1.20 2.29 -22.07
CA SER A 37 0.88 1.46 -23.24
C SER A 37 -0.62 1.22 -23.34
N ALA A 38 -1.04 -0.04 -23.34
CA ALA A 38 -2.44 -0.43 -23.55
C ALA A 38 -3.18 -0.80 -22.27
N VAL A 39 -2.51 -0.84 -21.12
CA VAL A 39 -3.15 -1.21 -19.85
C VAL A 39 -3.99 -0.03 -19.36
N CYS A 40 -5.29 -0.23 -19.23
CA CYS A 40 -6.24 0.81 -18.81
C CYS A 40 -6.61 0.71 -17.34
N LYS A 41 -6.32 -0.41 -16.69
CA LYS A 41 -6.69 -0.66 -15.29
C LYS A 41 -5.55 -1.36 -14.56
N ILE A 42 -5.19 -0.81 -13.39
CA ILE A 42 -4.22 -1.41 -12.47
C ILE A 42 -4.92 -1.61 -11.13
N ASN A 43 -4.90 -2.84 -10.62
CA ASN A 43 -5.51 -3.15 -9.33
C ASN A 43 -4.53 -2.85 -8.20
N ILE A 44 -5.00 -2.10 -7.20
CA ILE A 44 -4.20 -1.71 -6.03
C ILE A 44 -4.86 -2.08 -4.70
N ASP A 45 -5.86 -2.97 -4.73
CA ASP A 45 -6.60 -3.36 -3.52
C ASP A 45 -5.70 -4.08 -2.50
N SER A 46 -4.84 -4.99 -2.96
CA SER A 46 -3.90 -5.68 -2.08
C SER A 46 -2.95 -4.70 -1.40
N ASP A 47 -2.50 -3.67 -2.12
CA ASP A 47 -1.64 -2.63 -1.59
C ASP A 47 -2.32 -1.88 -0.44
N SER A 48 -3.61 -1.54 -0.60
CA SER A 48 -4.39 -0.88 0.45
C SER A 48 -4.51 -1.73 1.70
N ARG A 49 -4.84 -3.00 1.53
CA ARG A 49 -4.99 -3.94 2.65
C ARG A 49 -3.69 -4.16 3.38
N LEU A 50 -2.59 -4.32 2.66
CA LEU A 50 -1.28 -4.51 3.25
C LEU A 50 -0.82 -3.25 3.98
N ALA A 51 -1.00 -2.08 3.39
CA ALA A 51 -0.63 -0.81 4.02
C ALA A 51 -1.40 -0.58 5.33
N MET A 52 -2.70 -0.84 5.32
CA MET A 52 -3.53 -0.69 6.51
C MET A 52 -3.14 -1.69 7.60
N THR A 53 -2.99 -2.96 7.23
CA THR A 53 -2.66 -4.02 8.18
C THR A 53 -1.28 -3.80 8.78
N ALA A 54 -0.29 -3.41 7.98
CA ALA A 54 1.07 -3.13 8.46
C ALA A 54 1.05 -2.01 9.52
N ALA A 55 0.35 -0.92 9.24
CA ALA A 55 0.26 0.20 10.18
C ALA A 55 -0.43 -0.20 11.49
N ILE A 56 -1.50 -0.99 11.42
CA ILE A 56 -2.22 -1.45 12.60
C ILE A 56 -1.33 -2.37 13.44
N ARG A 57 -0.69 -3.36 12.83
CA ARG A 57 0.19 -4.28 13.55
C ARG A 57 1.33 -3.56 14.23
N GLN A 58 1.98 -2.64 13.51
CA GLN A 58 3.07 -1.85 14.06
C GLN A 58 2.60 -1.00 15.24
N HIS A 59 1.47 -0.31 15.08
CA HIS A 59 0.93 0.54 16.13
C HIS A 59 0.62 -0.23 17.41
N LEU A 60 -0.05 -1.37 17.27
CA LEU A 60 -0.42 -2.19 18.43
C LEU A 60 0.79 -2.82 19.10
N ALA A 61 1.83 -3.17 18.35
CA ALA A 61 3.07 -3.70 18.90
C ALA A 61 3.86 -2.64 19.66
N GLU A 62 3.90 -1.42 19.14
CA GLU A 62 4.64 -0.32 19.76
C GLU A 62 3.87 0.37 20.88
N ASN A 63 2.56 0.18 20.93
CA ASN A 63 1.66 0.77 21.92
C ASN A 63 0.74 -0.31 22.51
N PRO A 64 1.27 -1.26 23.29
CA PRO A 64 0.51 -2.44 23.69
C PRO A 64 -0.69 -2.13 24.60
N SER A 65 -0.78 -0.95 25.18
CA SER A 65 -1.94 -0.56 25.97
C SER A 65 -3.06 0.07 25.15
N HIS A 66 -2.81 0.38 23.88
CA HIS A 66 -3.82 1.00 23.02
C HIS A 66 -4.83 -0.03 22.53
N PHE A 67 -6.10 0.23 22.75
CA PHE A 67 -7.18 -0.66 22.33
C PHE A 67 -8.32 0.06 21.60
N ASP A 68 -8.27 1.40 21.54
CA ASP A 68 -9.30 2.19 20.87
C ASP A 68 -9.02 2.24 19.36
N PRO A 69 -9.99 1.81 18.53
CA PRO A 69 -9.83 1.87 17.07
C PRO A 69 -9.40 3.24 16.53
N ARG A 70 -9.81 4.33 17.18
CA ARG A 70 -9.40 5.67 16.75
C ARG A 70 -7.89 5.85 16.83
N GLN A 71 -7.21 5.14 17.73
CA GLN A 71 -5.76 5.25 17.91
C GLN A 71 -5.00 4.52 16.82
N TYR A 72 -5.43 3.32 16.42
CA TYR A 72 -4.69 2.55 15.42
C TYR A 72 -5.24 2.70 14.00
N LEU A 73 -6.48 3.19 13.83
CA LEU A 73 -6.99 3.46 12.49
C LEU A 73 -6.47 4.76 11.90
N LYS A 74 -6.04 5.71 12.74
CA LYS A 74 -5.42 6.95 12.25
C LYS A 74 -4.12 6.67 11.49
N PRO A 75 -3.11 5.97 12.04
CA PRO A 75 -1.93 5.61 11.28
C PRO A 75 -2.24 4.71 10.09
N ALA A 76 -3.26 3.86 10.19
CA ALA A 76 -3.69 3.03 9.06
C ALA A 76 -4.15 3.88 7.88
N ARG A 77 -5.00 4.89 8.13
CA ARG A 77 -5.47 5.80 7.09
C ARG A 77 -4.35 6.64 6.51
N GLU A 78 -3.43 7.11 7.35
CA GLU A 78 -2.28 7.88 6.89
C GLU A 78 -1.38 7.05 5.97
N ASN A 79 -1.15 5.79 6.32
CA ASN A 79 -0.33 4.89 5.50
C ASN A 79 -1.01 4.57 4.17
N MET A 80 -2.32 4.37 4.17
CA MET A 80 -3.08 4.19 2.94
C MET A 80 -3.01 5.42 2.04
N LYS A 81 -3.11 6.63 2.63
CA LYS A 81 -3.00 7.87 1.88
C LYS A 81 -1.63 7.99 1.21
N LYS A 82 -0.56 7.67 1.92
CA LYS A 82 0.79 7.68 1.36
C LYS A 82 0.89 6.71 0.19
N MET A 83 0.32 5.54 0.33
CA MET A 83 0.32 4.53 -0.73
C MET A 83 -0.42 5.02 -1.96
N TYR A 84 -1.60 5.61 -1.79
CA TYR A 84 -2.38 6.14 -2.92
C TYR A 84 -1.65 7.27 -3.64
N VAL A 85 -1.04 8.20 -2.89
CA VAL A 85 -0.25 9.29 -3.49
C VAL A 85 0.91 8.71 -4.29
N HIS A 86 1.62 7.71 -3.73
CA HIS A 86 2.73 7.05 -4.41
C HIS A 86 2.26 6.40 -5.73
N LYS A 87 1.11 5.72 -5.72
CA LYS A 87 0.56 5.08 -6.92
C LYS A 87 0.14 6.10 -7.97
N ILE A 88 -0.49 7.20 -7.55
CA ILE A 88 -0.90 8.25 -8.48
C ILE A 88 0.31 8.86 -9.18
N VAL A 89 1.35 9.19 -8.43
CA VAL A 89 2.53 9.86 -8.97
C VAL A 89 3.44 8.90 -9.74
N ASN A 90 3.79 7.75 -9.12
CA ASN A 90 4.87 6.90 -9.62
C ASN A 90 4.42 5.74 -10.50
N VAL A 91 3.16 5.36 -10.45
CA VAL A 91 2.64 4.23 -11.23
C VAL A 91 1.67 4.70 -12.30
N LEU A 92 0.59 5.37 -11.90
CA LEU A 92 -0.46 5.82 -12.83
C LEU A 92 -0.04 7.08 -13.61
N GLY A 93 0.76 7.94 -12.99
CA GLY A 93 1.19 9.18 -13.63
C GLY A 93 0.07 10.17 -13.87
N SER A 94 -0.98 10.15 -13.04
CA SER A 94 -2.15 11.00 -13.23
C SER A 94 -2.15 12.26 -12.38
N ASP A 95 -1.08 12.52 -11.62
CA ASP A 95 -0.94 13.73 -10.84
C ASP A 95 -0.88 14.95 -11.77
N GLY A 96 -1.57 16.01 -11.40
CA GLY A 96 -1.61 17.25 -12.18
C GLY A 96 -2.52 17.23 -13.39
N LYS A 97 -3.14 16.09 -13.74
CA LYS A 97 -3.96 16.01 -14.95
C LYS A 97 -5.25 16.81 -14.85
N LEU A 98 -5.80 16.96 -13.65
CA LEU A 98 -7.01 17.76 -13.45
C LEU A 98 -6.75 19.27 -13.45
N ALA A 99 -5.51 19.69 -13.34
CA ALA A 99 -5.12 21.10 -13.38
C ALA A 99 -4.95 21.63 -14.81
N GLU A 100 -4.98 20.74 -15.78
CA GLU A 100 -4.87 21.10 -17.22
C GLU A 100 -6.24 21.48 -17.83
#